data_e33c4d807e5a2dba78302d2a26894b62
#
_entry.id   e33c4d807e5a2dba78302d2a26894b62
#
_cell.length_a   1.000
_cell.length_b   1.000
_cell.length_c   1.000
_cell.angle_alpha   90.00
_cell.angle_beta   90.00
_cell.angle_gamma   90.00
#
_symmetry.space_group_name_H-M   'P 1'
#
loop_
_entity.id
_entity.type
_entity.pdbx_description
1 polymer ?
#
loop_
_entity_poly.entity_id
_entity_poly.type
_entity_poly.pdbx_seq_one_letter_code
_entity_poly.pdbx_strand_id
1 'polypeptide(L)'
;MLDIKFVRNNPDVVKQNIKNKFQDEKLPLVDEVIELDQKNRDIKGEVEALRAEKNKISKQIGACMAQGKKEEAEELKRKVAESAARIEELSKEEKEVEEKLKQNMMIIPNIIDPSVPIGKDDSQNVEIEKFGEPFVPDFEIPYHTEIMEAFDGIDLESAGRVAGNGFYYLMGDIARIHSSVLAYARDFMINRGFTYCVPPFMIRSNVVTGVMSFAEMDSMMYKIEGEDLYLIGTSEHSMIGKFIDTMLEEKQLPQTLTSYSPCFRKEKGAHGIEERGVYRIHQFEKQEMIVVCKPEESKMWFDKLWQNTVDLFRSMDIPVRTLECCSGD
;
A
#
# COMPACT_ATOMS: atom_id res chain seq x y z
N MET A 1 -4.18 -5.16 -3.52
CA MET A 1 -5.26 -5.37 -4.51
C MET A 1 -5.41 -6.87 -4.76
N LEU A 2 -6.64 -7.38 -4.76
CA LEU A 2 -6.92 -8.79 -5.05
C LEU A 2 -6.57 -9.15 -6.51
N ASP A 3 -6.31 -10.43 -6.79
CA ASP A 3 -6.22 -10.93 -8.17
C ASP A 3 -7.64 -10.97 -8.77
N ILE A 4 -7.82 -10.41 -9.96
CA ILE A 4 -9.12 -10.41 -10.67
C ILE A 4 -9.64 -11.83 -10.94
N LYS A 5 -8.74 -12.81 -11.15
CA LYS A 5 -9.14 -14.21 -11.29
C LYS A 5 -9.76 -14.75 -10.00
N PHE A 6 -9.21 -14.33 -8.84
CA PHE A 6 -9.78 -14.71 -7.54
C PHE A 6 -11.17 -14.11 -7.38
N VAL A 7 -11.35 -12.80 -7.65
CA VAL A 7 -12.65 -12.12 -7.55
C VAL A 7 -13.69 -12.78 -8.45
N ARG A 8 -13.34 -13.06 -9.70
CA ARG A 8 -14.21 -13.72 -10.67
C ARG A 8 -14.64 -15.12 -10.25
N ASN A 9 -13.71 -15.90 -9.70
CA ASN A 9 -13.98 -17.29 -9.34
C ASN A 9 -14.65 -17.44 -7.96
N ASN A 10 -14.54 -16.44 -7.11
CA ASN A 10 -15.02 -16.47 -5.72
C ASN A 10 -15.78 -15.19 -5.33
N PRO A 11 -16.77 -14.73 -6.13
CA PRO A 11 -17.46 -13.47 -5.88
C PRO A 11 -18.18 -13.44 -4.52
N ASP A 12 -18.75 -14.55 -4.08
CA ASP A 12 -19.45 -14.66 -2.79
C ASP A 12 -18.49 -14.50 -1.61
N VAL A 13 -17.28 -15.04 -1.71
CA VAL A 13 -16.23 -14.86 -0.69
C VAL A 13 -15.85 -13.40 -0.56
N VAL A 14 -15.66 -12.72 -1.71
CA VAL A 14 -15.31 -11.29 -1.72
C VAL A 14 -16.46 -10.45 -1.16
N LYS A 15 -17.71 -10.71 -1.56
CA LYS A 15 -18.90 -10.02 -1.02
C LYS A 15 -19.07 -10.27 0.48
N GLN A 16 -18.84 -11.49 0.96
CA GLN A 16 -18.89 -11.78 2.39
C GLN A 16 -17.80 -11.04 3.16
N ASN A 17 -16.58 -10.95 2.62
CA ASN A 17 -15.50 -10.21 3.21
C ASN A 17 -15.81 -8.70 3.32
N ILE A 18 -16.41 -8.10 2.28
CA ILE A 18 -16.89 -6.71 2.29
C ILE A 18 -17.90 -6.49 3.43
N LYS A 19 -18.85 -7.40 3.61
CA LYS A 19 -19.81 -7.36 4.72
C LYS A 19 -19.13 -7.49 6.08
N ASN A 20 -18.18 -8.40 6.22
CA ASN A 20 -17.42 -8.59 7.45
C ASN A 20 -16.62 -7.34 7.83
N LYS A 21 -16.24 -6.51 6.85
CA LYS A 21 -15.56 -5.22 7.02
C LYS A 21 -16.53 -4.04 7.15
N PHE A 22 -17.84 -4.28 7.21
CA PHE A 22 -18.88 -3.24 7.32
C PHE A 22 -18.81 -2.17 6.21
N GLN A 23 -18.50 -2.60 4.98
CA GLN A 23 -18.33 -1.74 3.80
C GLN A 23 -19.36 -2.08 2.70
N ASP A 24 -20.61 -2.28 3.07
CA ASP A 24 -21.69 -2.76 2.19
C ASP A 24 -21.88 -1.92 0.93
N GLU A 25 -21.53 -0.64 0.97
CA GLU A 25 -21.53 0.27 -0.18
C GLU A 25 -20.62 -0.19 -1.33
N LYS A 26 -19.64 -1.07 -1.04
CA LYS A 26 -18.70 -1.61 -2.03
C LYS A 26 -19.18 -2.91 -2.69
N LEU A 27 -20.28 -3.50 -2.22
CA LEU A 27 -20.81 -4.76 -2.78
C LEU A 27 -21.05 -4.71 -4.30
N PRO A 28 -21.62 -3.63 -4.87
CA PRO A 28 -21.85 -3.55 -6.31
C PRO A 28 -20.56 -3.59 -7.15
N LEU A 29 -19.42 -3.13 -6.58
CA LEU A 29 -18.14 -3.12 -7.28
C LEU A 29 -17.67 -4.53 -7.66
N VAL A 30 -18.06 -5.57 -6.91
CA VAL A 30 -17.67 -6.95 -7.20
C VAL A 30 -18.27 -7.42 -8.53
N ASP A 31 -19.54 -7.12 -8.77
CA ASP A 31 -20.21 -7.48 -10.02
C ASP A 31 -19.67 -6.61 -11.17
N GLU A 32 -19.49 -5.31 -10.94
CA GLU A 32 -18.94 -4.39 -11.93
C GLU A 32 -17.53 -4.77 -12.40
N VAL A 33 -16.63 -5.18 -11.51
CA VAL A 33 -15.27 -5.60 -11.92
C VAL A 33 -15.29 -6.91 -12.70
N ILE A 34 -16.24 -7.82 -12.43
CA ILE A 34 -16.42 -9.06 -13.20
C ILE A 34 -16.90 -8.75 -14.60
N GLU A 35 -17.85 -7.82 -14.75
CA GLU A 35 -18.36 -7.37 -16.05
C GLU A 35 -17.26 -6.65 -16.86
N LEU A 36 -16.50 -5.77 -16.21
CA LEU A 36 -15.38 -5.07 -16.84
C LEU A 36 -14.26 -6.03 -17.27
N ASP A 37 -13.94 -7.04 -16.43
CA ASP A 37 -12.97 -8.09 -16.80
C ASP A 37 -13.44 -8.91 -17.99
N GLN A 38 -14.73 -9.27 -18.06
CA GLN A 38 -15.28 -9.96 -19.22
C GLN A 38 -15.17 -9.10 -20.47
N LYS A 39 -15.61 -7.83 -20.39
CA LYS A 39 -15.51 -6.88 -21.49
C LYS A 39 -14.08 -6.69 -21.98
N ASN A 40 -13.11 -6.56 -21.07
CA ASN A 40 -11.70 -6.44 -21.42
C ASN A 40 -11.18 -7.68 -22.17
N ARG A 41 -11.56 -8.86 -21.75
CA ARG A 41 -11.18 -10.11 -22.44
C ARG A 41 -11.80 -10.21 -23.82
N ASP A 42 -13.06 -9.80 -23.97
CA ASP A 42 -13.75 -9.82 -25.26
C ASP A 42 -13.11 -8.84 -26.25
N ILE A 43 -12.79 -7.61 -25.80
CA ILE A 43 -12.06 -6.62 -26.58
C ILE A 43 -10.70 -7.17 -27.04
N LYS A 44 -9.92 -7.72 -26.11
CA LYS A 44 -8.61 -8.32 -26.43
C LYS A 44 -8.73 -9.44 -27.46
N GLY A 45 -9.71 -10.31 -27.30
CA GLY A 45 -9.98 -11.38 -28.26
C GLY A 45 -10.34 -10.84 -29.66
N GLU A 46 -11.18 -9.80 -29.75
CA GLU A 46 -11.53 -9.15 -31.02
C GLU A 46 -10.32 -8.48 -31.67
N VAL A 47 -9.50 -7.77 -30.87
CA VAL A 47 -8.26 -7.13 -31.37
C VAL A 47 -7.26 -8.17 -31.90
N GLU A 48 -7.07 -9.29 -31.19
CA GLU A 48 -6.19 -10.36 -31.65
C GLU A 48 -6.69 -11.00 -32.93
N ALA A 49 -8.00 -11.28 -33.05
CA ALA A 49 -8.60 -11.82 -34.26
C ALA A 49 -8.42 -10.86 -35.44
N LEU A 50 -8.71 -9.56 -35.27
CA LEU A 50 -8.53 -8.55 -36.32
C LEU A 50 -7.06 -8.38 -36.72
N ARG A 51 -6.12 -8.46 -35.80
CA ARG A 51 -4.67 -8.44 -36.10
C ARG A 51 -4.24 -9.66 -36.92
N ALA A 52 -4.73 -10.85 -36.56
CA ALA A 52 -4.45 -12.07 -37.31
C ALA A 52 -5.02 -12.02 -38.72
N GLU A 53 -6.28 -11.54 -38.88
CA GLU A 53 -6.94 -11.33 -40.16
C GLU A 53 -6.19 -10.31 -41.03
N LYS A 54 -5.85 -9.14 -40.47
CA LYS A 54 -5.07 -8.10 -41.12
C LYS A 54 -3.73 -8.66 -41.67
N ASN A 55 -3.03 -9.47 -40.89
CA ASN A 55 -1.77 -10.08 -41.31
C ASN A 55 -1.99 -11.07 -42.48
N LYS A 56 -3.08 -11.84 -42.45
CA LYS A 56 -3.47 -12.77 -43.55
C LYS A 56 -3.78 -12.01 -44.82
N ILE A 57 -4.64 -10.95 -44.71
CA ILE A 57 -5.02 -10.14 -45.88
C ILE A 57 -3.82 -9.38 -46.44
N SER A 58 -2.89 -8.91 -45.62
CA SER A 58 -1.68 -8.22 -46.09
C SER A 58 -0.80 -9.14 -46.96
N LYS A 59 -0.70 -10.42 -46.61
CA LYS A 59 0.00 -11.41 -47.45
C LYS A 59 -0.74 -11.63 -48.79
N GLN A 60 -2.07 -11.65 -48.79
CA GLN A 60 -2.88 -11.79 -49.99
C GLN A 60 -2.75 -10.58 -50.95
N ILE A 61 -2.68 -9.36 -50.41
CA ILE A 61 -2.44 -8.15 -51.20
C ILE A 61 -1.10 -8.31 -51.99
N GLY A 62 -0.04 -8.77 -51.34
CA GLY A 62 1.23 -9.02 -52.01
C GLY A 62 1.12 -10.01 -53.18
N ALA A 63 0.37 -11.10 -52.97
CA ALA A 63 0.12 -12.09 -54.01
C ALA A 63 -0.72 -11.57 -55.19
N CYS A 64 -1.80 -10.80 -54.90
CA CYS A 64 -2.65 -10.17 -55.91
C CYS A 64 -1.86 -9.15 -56.75
N MET A 65 -1.02 -8.35 -56.11
CA MET A 65 -0.19 -7.39 -56.82
C MET A 65 0.85 -8.07 -57.74
N ALA A 66 1.46 -9.17 -57.30
CA ALA A 66 2.37 -9.95 -58.10
C ALA A 66 1.68 -10.61 -59.32
N GLN A 67 0.37 -10.90 -59.24
CA GLN A 67 -0.44 -11.48 -60.33
C GLN A 67 -1.12 -10.40 -61.19
N GLY A 68 -0.92 -9.11 -60.96
CA GLY A 68 -1.53 -8.03 -61.71
C GLY A 68 -3.01 -7.76 -61.42
N LYS A 69 -3.60 -8.37 -60.38
CA LYS A 69 -4.99 -8.27 -59.99
C LYS A 69 -5.26 -7.00 -59.14
N LYS A 70 -5.22 -5.83 -59.78
CA LYS A 70 -5.25 -4.53 -59.08
C LYS A 70 -6.56 -4.27 -58.34
N GLU A 71 -7.73 -4.61 -58.90
CA GLU A 71 -9.04 -4.40 -58.27
C GLU A 71 -9.21 -5.22 -56.99
N GLU A 72 -8.82 -6.53 -57.04
CA GLU A 72 -8.82 -7.40 -55.85
C GLU A 72 -7.88 -6.87 -54.77
N ALA A 73 -6.73 -6.37 -55.16
CA ALA A 73 -5.78 -5.77 -54.20
C ALA A 73 -6.30 -4.51 -53.55
N GLU A 74 -7.02 -3.63 -54.26
CA GLU A 74 -7.65 -2.43 -53.69
C GLU A 74 -8.79 -2.77 -52.71
N GLU A 75 -9.60 -3.76 -53.01
CA GLU A 75 -10.65 -4.23 -52.10
C GLU A 75 -10.04 -4.78 -50.79
N LEU A 76 -8.98 -5.56 -50.90
CA LEU A 76 -8.25 -6.07 -49.73
C LEU A 76 -7.58 -4.96 -48.91
N LYS A 77 -7.03 -3.93 -49.56
CA LYS A 77 -6.50 -2.74 -48.86
C LYS A 77 -7.59 -2.02 -48.07
N ARG A 78 -8.81 -1.89 -48.65
CA ARG A 78 -9.94 -1.28 -47.92
C ARG A 78 -10.26 -2.08 -46.66
N LYS A 79 -10.36 -3.42 -46.75
CA LYS A 79 -10.58 -4.28 -45.58
C LYS A 79 -9.50 -4.14 -44.50
N VAL A 80 -8.23 -4.02 -44.91
CA VAL A 80 -7.13 -3.74 -43.99
C VAL A 80 -7.27 -2.39 -43.30
N ALA A 81 -7.74 -1.35 -44.04
CA ALA A 81 -7.98 -0.03 -43.47
C ALA A 81 -9.15 -0.04 -42.48
N GLU A 82 -10.25 -0.73 -42.78
CA GLU A 82 -11.40 -0.90 -41.91
C GLU A 82 -11.01 -1.64 -40.62
N SER A 83 -10.27 -2.75 -40.76
CA SER A 83 -9.71 -3.51 -39.60
C SER A 83 -8.78 -2.65 -38.77
N ALA A 84 -7.94 -1.80 -39.38
CA ALA A 84 -7.04 -0.93 -38.65
C ALA A 84 -7.81 0.14 -37.86
N ALA A 85 -8.83 0.74 -38.44
CA ALA A 85 -9.70 1.72 -37.75
C ALA A 85 -10.43 1.08 -36.55
N ARG A 86 -10.97 -0.15 -36.76
CA ARG A 86 -11.62 -0.89 -35.65
C ARG A 86 -10.66 -1.26 -34.53
N ILE A 87 -9.44 -1.69 -34.84
CA ILE A 87 -8.39 -1.96 -33.85
C ILE A 87 -8.06 -0.69 -33.04
N GLU A 88 -7.98 0.47 -33.71
CA GLU A 88 -7.71 1.73 -33.01
C GLU A 88 -8.83 2.11 -32.04
N GLU A 89 -10.10 1.97 -32.47
CA GLU A 89 -11.28 2.19 -31.64
C GLU A 89 -11.27 1.26 -30.41
N LEU A 90 -11.12 -0.05 -30.64
CA LEU A 90 -11.07 -1.06 -29.59
C LEU A 90 -9.91 -0.83 -28.64
N SER A 91 -8.74 -0.37 -29.13
CA SER A 91 -7.59 -0.08 -28.27
C SER A 91 -7.81 1.15 -27.36
N LYS A 92 -8.66 2.09 -27.76
CA LYS A 92 -9.08 3.19 -26.88
C LYS A 92 -10.06 2.69 -25.82
N GLU A 93 -11.03 1.89 -26.23
CA GLU A 93 -12.01 1.28 -25.32
C GLU A 93 -11.32 0.34 -24.32
N GLU A 94 -10.34 -0.46 -24.75
CA GLU A 94 -9.54 -1.33 -23.89
C GLU A 94 -8.88 -0.54 -22.76
N LYS A 95 -8.24 0.59 -23.07
CA LYS A 95 -7.58 1.44 -22.08
C LYS A 95 -8.57 2.01 -21.07
N GLU A 96 -9.73 2.46 -21.51
CA GLU A 96 -10.78 3.00 -20.62
C GLU A 96 -11.30 1.91 -19.68
N VAL A 97 -11.55 0.71 -20.22
CA VAL A 97 -12.01 -0.44 -19.43
C VAL A 97 -10.94 -0.89 -18.43
N GLU A 98 -9.67 -0.96 -18.84
CA GLU A 98 -8.57 -1.32 -17.95
C GLU A 98 -8.39 -0.32 -16.81
N GLU A 99 -8.45 0.99 -17.11
CA GLU A 99 -8.35 2.02 -16.09
C GLU A 99 -9.49 1.94 -15.08
N LYS A 100 -10.74 1.79 -15.57
CA LYS A 100 -11.91 1.65 -14.68
C LYS A 100 -11.84 0.36 -13.85
N LEU A 101 -11.45 -0.75 -14.48
CA LEU A 101 -11.24 -2.02 -13.77
C LEU A 101 -10.21 -1.87 -12.65
N LYS A 102 -9.07 -1.25 -12.94
CA LYS A 102 -8.02 -1.00 -11.96
C LYS A 102 -8.53 -0.13 -10.80
N GLN A 103 -9.22 0.98 -11.09
CA GLN A 103 -9.77 1.87 -10.07
C GLN A 103 -10.75 1.13 -9.14
N ASN A 104 -11.68 0.38 -9.68
CA ASN A 104 -12.64 -0.38 -8.88
C ASN A 104 -11.97 -1.49 -8.07
N MET A 105 -11.00 -2.20 -8.64
CA MET A 105 -10.24 -3.23 -7.94
C MET A 105 -9.42 -2.68 -6.77
N MET A 106 -8.95 -1.43 -6.85
CA MET A 106 -8.23 -0.77 -5.75
C MET A 106 -9.14 -0.42 -4.56
N ILE A 107 -10.46 -0.29 -4.79
CA ILE A 107 -11.44 0.04 -3.74
C ILE A 107 -11.89 -1.23 -3.00
N ILE A 108 -11.89 -2.38 -3.68
CA ILE A 108 -12.28 -3.67 -3.07
C ILE A 108 -11.23 -4.05 -2.02
N PRO A 109 -11.63 -4.29 -0.74
CA PRO A 109 -10.69 -4.61 0.32
C PRO A 109 -10.07 -6.00 0.14
N ASN A 110 -8.85 -6.18 0.66
CA ASN A 110 -8.22 -7.49 0.75
C ASN A 110 -9.01 -8.42 1.69
N ILE A 111 -8.90 -9.73 1.45
CA ILE A 111 -9.55 -10.74 2.29
C ILE A 111 -8.86 -10.77 3.65
N ILE A 112 -9.66 -10.68 4.71
CA ILE A 112 -9.18 -10.84 6.09
C ILE A 112 -8.91 -12.32 6.39
N ASP A 113 -7.96 -12.56 7.30
CA ASP A 113 -7.71 -13.91 7.80
C ASP A 113 -8.94 -14.41 8.59
N PRO A 114 -9.29 -15.71 8.53
CA PRO A 114 -10.41 -16.26 9.29
C PRO A 114 -10.30 -16.10 10.82
N SER A 115 -9.10 -15.88 11.36
CA SER A 115 -8.88 -15.61 12.79
C SER A 115 -9.28 -14.20 13.21
N VAL A 116 -9.38 -13.25 12.28
CA VAL A 116 -9.70 -11.85 12.59
C VAL A 116 -11.09 -11.74 13.21
N PRO A 117 -11.23 -11.16 14.41
CA PRO A 117 -12.53 -10.97 15.06
C PRO A 117 -13.40 -10.02 14.22
N ILE A 118 -14.68 -10.37 14.11
CA ILE A 118 -15.66 -9.54 13.43
C ILE A 118 -16.14 -8.45 14.39
N GLY A 119 -15.85 -7.21 14.07
CA GLY A 119 -16.21 -6.05 14.88
C GLY A 119 -16.30 -4.80 14.02
N LYS A 120 -17.06 -3.80 14.48
CA LYS A 120 -17.40 -2.61 13.70
C LYS A 120 -16.34 -1.51 13.77
N ASP A 121 -15.70 -1.38 14.93
CA ASP A 121 -14.74 -0.33 15.22
C ASP A 121 -13.73 -0.78 16.30
N ASP A 122 -12.76 0.05 16.63
CA ASP A 122 -11.67 -0.19 17.57
C ASP A 122 -12.13 -0.60 18.99
N SER A 123 -13.33 -0.23 19.40
CA SER A 123 -13.92 -0.62 20.70
C SER A 123 -14.15 -2.13 20.80
N GLN A 124 -14.17 -2.83 19.66
CA GLN A 124 -14.38 -4.28 19.54
C GLN A 124 -13.07 -5.05 19.26
N ASN A 125 -11.93 -4.39 19.35
CA ASN A 125 -10.62 -5.04 19.28
C ASN A 125 -10.46 -6.01 20.48
N VAL A 126 -9.85 -7.16 20.22
CA VAL A 126 -9.72 -8.23 21.20
C VAL A 126 -8.33 -8.22 21.82
N GLU A 127 -8.27 -8.11 23.15
CA GLU A 127 -7.02 -8.27 23.88
C GLU A 127 -6.56 -9.73 23.82
N ILE A 128 -5.37 -9.97 23.25
CA ILE A 128 -4.80 -11.30 23.11
C ILE A 128 -3.95 -11.63 24.33
N GLU A 129 -3.01 -10.75 24.68
CA GLU A 129 -2.03 -11.03 25.73
C GLU A 129 -1.45 -9.75 26.32
N LYS A 130 -1.03 -9.85 27.58
CA LYS A 130 -0.27 -8.83 28.30
C LYS A 130 1.11 -9.37 28.68
N PHE A 131 2.13 -8.54 28.45
CA PHE A 131 3.52 -8.84 28.79
C PHE A 131 4.03 -7.81 29.79
N GLY A 132 4.33 -8.28 31.01
CA GLY A 132 4.76 -7.46 32.13
C GLY A 132 3.63 -6.67 32.78
N GLU A 133 3.88 -6.21 34.01
CA GLU A 133 2.93 -5.43 34.80
C GLU A 133 3.24 -3.93 34.66
N PRO A 134 2.24 -3.09 34.36
CA PRO A 134 2.46 -1.65 34.33
C PRO A 134 2.71 -1.12 35.76
N PHE A 135 3.70 -0.27 35.90
CA PHE A 135 3.85 0.53 37.10
C PHE A 135 2.78 1.63 37.13
N VAL A 136 1.95 1.63 38.15
CA VAL A 136 0.92 2.65 38.37
C VAL A 136 1.35 3.46 39.59
N PRO A 137 1.85 4.71 39.41
CA PRO A 137 2.24 5.56 40.52
C PRO A 137 1.03 6.05 41.33
N ASP A 138 1.28 6.50 42.54
CA ASP A 138 0.29 7.12 43.42
C ASP A 138 0.14 8.64 43.21
N PHE A 139 0.75 9.16 42.16
CA PHE A 139 0.68 10.55 41.71
C PHE A 139 0.14 10.67 40.29
N GLU A 140 -0.40 11.83 39.94
CA GLU A 140 -0.83 12.12 38.59
C GLU A 140 0.36 12.20 37.63
N ILE A 141 0.35 11.38 36.59
CA ILE A 141 1.40 11.37 35.57
C ILE A 141 1.23 12.61 34.68
N PRO A 142 2.23 13.51 34.61
CA PRO A 142 2.18 14.65 33.71
C PRO A 142 2.04 14.23 32.24
N TYR A 143 1.46 15.08 31.43
CA TYR A 143 1.36 14.84 30.00
C TYR A 143 2.75 14.83 29.35
N HIS A 144 2.92 14.07 28.27
CA HIS A 144 4.26 13.88 27.69
C HIS A 144 4.98 15.17 27.30
N THR A 145 4.26 16.19 26.80
CA THR A 145 4.87 17.50 26.49
C THR A 145 5.28 18.25 27.75
N GLU A 146 4.52 18.16 28.83
CA GLU A 146 4.87 18.77 30.11
C GLU A 146 6.18 18.18 30.69
N ILE A 147 6.36 16.86 30.50
CA ILE A 147 7.62 16.21 30.88
C ILE A 147 8.77 16.71 29.98
N MET A 148 8.55 16.78 28.65
CA MET A 148 9.57 17.26 27.73
C MET A 148 9.94 18.72 27.97
N GLU A 149 8.97 19.59 28.29
CA GLU A 149 9.18 21.01 28.65
C GLU A 149 9.99 21.14 29.94
N ALA A 150 9.72 20.30 30.96
CA ALA A 150 10.47 20.30 32.21
C ALA A 150 11.98 19.97 32.04
N PHE A 151 12.33 19.36 30.91
CA PHE A 151 13.73 19.07 30.52
C PHE A 151 14.24 20.01 29.42
N ASP A 152 13.57 21.12 29.13
CA ASP A 152 13.88 22.01 27.99
C ASP A 152 14.04 21.23 26.67
N GLY A 153 13.32 20.14 26.51
CA GLY A 153 13.52 19.13 25.48
C GLY A 153 12.59 19.25 24.27
N ILE A 154 11.65 20.21 24.25
CA ILE A 154 10.70 20.42 23.16
C ILE A 154 10.43 21.91 22.95
N ASP A 155 10.27 22.33 21.67
CA ASP A 155 9.83 23.67 21.30
C ASP A 155 8.79 23.59 20.17
N LEU A 156 7.53 23.61 20.57
CA LEU A 156 6.38 23.59 19.64
C LEU A 156 6.08 24.98 19.08
N GLU A 157 6.41 26.05 19.82
CA GLU A 157 6.16 27.42 19.39
C GLU A 157 7.04 27.80 18.19
N SER A 158 8.33 27.52 18.26
CA SER A 158 9.25 27.75 17.14
C SER A 158 8.93 26.85 15.95
N ALA A 159 8.53 25.59 16.18
CA ALA A 159 8.10 24.70 15.13
C ALA A 159 6.85 25.25 14.41
N GLY A 160 5.88 25.79 15.16
CA GLY A 160 4.71 26.45 14.61
C GLY A 160 5.05 27.65 13.72
N ARG A 161 6.04 28.45 14.09
CA ARG A 161 6.52 29.58 13.25
C ARG A 161 7.25 29.14 11.98
N VAL A 162 7.93 27.99 12.01
CA VAL A 162 8.77 27.51 10.88
C VAL A 162 7.96 26.65 9.91
N ALA A 163 7.12 25.75 10.40
CA ALA A 163 6.47 24.74 9.57
C ALA A 163 4.95 24.63 9.79
N GLY A 164 4.42 25.28 10.80
CA GLY A 164 3.01 25.17 11.21
C GLY A 164 2.81 24.19 12.35
N ASN A 165 1.56 24.02 12.75
CA ASN A 165 1.18 23.06 13.80
C ASN A 165 1.42 21.62 13.32
N GLY A 166 1.65 20.70 14.27
CA GLY A 166 1.92 19.30 13.95
C GLY A 166 3.39 19.00 13.57
N PHE A 167 4.28 19.97 13.83
CA PHE A 167 5.73 19.80 13.79
C PHE A 167 6.34 20.10 15.16
N TYR A 168 7.59 19.73 15.35
CA TYR A 168 8.28 19.87 16.64
C TYR A 168 9.77 20.14 16.45
N TYR A 169 10.39 20.74 17.45
CA TYR A 169 11.80 20.62 17.72
C TYR A 169 11.98 19.76 18.97
N LEU A 170 12.78 18.71 18.88
CA LEU A 170 13.29 18.02 20.06
C LEU A 170 14.72 18.50 20.34
N MET A 171 15.05 18.69 21.62
CA MET A 171 16.32 19.28 22.01
C MET A 171 16.94 18.51 23.18
N GLY A 172 18.22 18.73 23.42
CA GLY A 172 18.96 18.20 24.55
C GLY A 172 18.84 16.69 24.72
N ASP A 173 18.57 16.26 25.94
CA ASP A 173 18.50 14.83 26.27
C ASP A 173 17.24 14.16 25.71
N ILE A 174 16.15 14.87 25.52
CA ILE A 174 14.95 14.33 24.86
C ILE A 174 15.27 13.93 23.41
N ALA A 175 15.97 14.79 22.66
CA ALA A 175 16.40 14.47 21.28
C ALA A 175 17.39 13.28 21.26
N ARG A 176 18.28 13.18 22.25
CA ARG A 176 19.22 12.06 22.39
C ARG A 176 18.51 10.75 22.69
N ILE A 177 17.53 10.75 23.60
CA ILE A 177 16.73 9.57 23.93
C ILE A 177 15.95 9.12 22.69
N HIS A 178 15.30 10.05 21.99
CA HIS A 178 14.58 9.76 20.74
C HIS A 178 15.48 9.04 19.72
N SER A 179 16.63 9.61 19.40
CA SER A 179 17.61 9.01 18.48
C SER A 179 18.15 7.67 18.98
N SER A 180 18.35 7.52 20.30
CA SER A 180 18.86 6.30 20.91
C SER A 180 17.85 5.15 20.81
N VAL A 181 16.55 5.41 21.02
CA VAL A 181 15.49 4.39 20.88
C VAL A 181 15.43 3.87 19.45
N LEU A 182 15.52 4.76 18.45
CA LEU A 182 15.53 4.36 17.03
C LEU A 182 16.79 3.56 16.67
N ALA A 183 17.96 3.98 17.17
CA ALA A 183 19.21 3.25 16.96
C ALA A 183 19.17 1.88 17.64
N TYR A 184 18.62 1.80 18.83
CA TYR A 184 18.44 0.54 19.56
C TYR A 184 17.51 -0.41 18.80
N ALA A 185 16.35 0.06 18.34
CA ALA A 185 15.41 -0.73 17.55
C ALA A 185 16.05 -1.27 16.25
N ARG A 186 16.84 -0.43 15.57
CA ARG A 186 17.60 -0.85 14.38
C ARG A 186 18.56 -2.00 14.71
N ASP A 187 19.39 -1.83 15.73
CA ASP A 187 20.42 -2.81 16.10
C ASP A 187 19.78 -4.10 16.63
N PHE A 188 18.67 -3.97 17.35
CA PHE A 188 17.87 -5.10 17.81
C PHE A 188 17.36 -5.97 16.63
N MET A 189 16.88 -5.35 15.54
CA MET A 189 16.45 -6.07 14.35
C MET A 189 17.64 -6.68 13.58
N ILE A 190 18.75 -5.97 13.44
CA ILE A 190 19.98 -6.49 12.83
C ILE A 190 20.44 -7.75 13.56
N ASN A 191 20.46 -7.73 14.89
CA ASN A 191 20.85 -8.88 15.73
C ASN A 191 19.88 -10.06 15.59
N ARG A 192 18.66 -9.85 15.08
CA ARG A 192 17.68 -10.89 14.76
C ARG A 192 17.71 -11.34 13.29
N GLY A 193 18.76 -10.94 12.56
CA GLY A 193 19.00 -11.40 11.18
C GLY A 193 18.31 -10.56 10.12
N PHE A 194 17.80 -9.37 10.44
CA PHE A 194 17.26 -8.47 9.45
C PHE A 194 18.39 -7.67 8.78
N THR A 195 18.33 -7.56 7.47
CA THR A 195 19.23 -6.70 6.70
C THR A 195 18.77 -5.25 6.80
N TYR A 196 19.64 -4.38 7.31
CA TYR A 196 19.35 -2.95 7.40
C TYR A 196 19.43 -2.27 6.03
N CYS A 197 18.42 -1.50 5.69
CA CYS A 197 18.31 -0.75 4.44
C CYS A 197 18.00 0.73 4.71
N VAL A 198 18.62 1.61 3.95
CA VAL A 198 18.24 3.03 3.86
C VAL A 198 17.56 3.23 2.51
N PRO A 199 16.23 3.37 2.49
CA PRO A 199 15.46 3.48 1.25
C PRO A 199 15.39 4.93 0.75
N PRO A 200 14.94 5.18 -0.49
CA PRO A 200 14.52 6.50 -0.93
C PRO A 200 13.36 7.03 -0.07
N PHE A 201 13.43 8.32 0.32
CA PHE A 201 12.36 8.97 1.09
C PHE A 201 11.33 9.70 0.21
N MET A 202 11.51 9.64 -1.09
CA MET A 202 10.56 10.09 -2.10
C MET A 202 10.31 8.95 -3.09
N ILE A 203 9.05 8.74 -3.46
CA ILE A 203 8.63 7.64 -4.33
C ILE A 203 7.69 8.13 -5.42
N ARG A 204 7.63 7.42 -6.54
CA ARG A 204 6.74 7.72 -7.66
C ARG A 204 5.31 7.26 -7.40
N SER A 205 4.35 7.84 -8.12
CA SER A 205 2.92 7.51 -8.02
C SER A 205 2.62 6.03 -8.22
N ASN A 206 3.34 5.33 -9.11
CA ASN A 206 3.14 3.91 -9.34
C ASN A 206 3.55 3.03 -8.13
N VAL A 207 4.53 3.48 -7.33
CA VAL A 207 4.88 2.83 -6.06
C VAL A 207 3.78 3.07 -5.03
N VAL A 208 3.31 4.34 -4.90
CA VAL A 208 2.25 4.72 -3.97
C VAL A 208 0.98 3.90 -4.24
N THR A 209 0.53 3.85 -5.49
CA THR A 209 -0.69 3.11 -5.87
C THR A 209 -0.56 1.59 -5.75
N GLY A 210 0.65 1.08 -5.54
CA GLY A 210 0.88 -0.33 -5.20
C GLY A 210 0.56 -0.67 -3.74
N VAL A 211 0.48 0.32 -2.85
CA VAL A 211 0.32 0.14 -1.39
C VAL A 211 -0.90 0.86 -0.81
N MET A 212 -1.49 1.81 -1.51
CA MET A 212 -2.69 2.54 -1.08
C MET A 212 -3.57 2.97 -2.27
N SER A 213 -4.81 3.30 -1.99
CA SER A 213 -5.74 3.82 -2.99
C SER A 213 -5.40 5.26 -3.42
N PHE A 214 -5.91 5.72 -4.57
CA PHE A 214 -5.73 7.10 -5.02
C PHE A 214 -6.31 8.13 -4.04
N ALA A 215 -7.45 7.82 -3.41
CA ALA A 215 -8.08 8.71 -2.44
C ALA A 215 -7.23 8.86 -1.17
N GLU A 216 -6.66 7.77 -0.67
CA GLU A 216 -5.73 7.79 0.46
C GLU A 216 -4.45 8.53 0.12
N MET A 217 -3.90 8.33 -1.08
CA MET A 217 -2.71 9.04 -1.55
C MET A 217 -2.89 10.56 -1.47
N ASP A 218 -3.99 11.08 -1.99
CA ASP A 218 -4.27 12.52 -1.98
C ASP A 218 -4.53 13.09 -0.57
N SER A 219 -5.15 12.29 0.30
CA SER A 219 -5.47 12.71 1.66
C SER A 219 -4.29 12.64 2.62
N MET A 220 -3.38 11.68 2.42
CA MET A 220 -2.31 11.35 3.38
C MET A 220 -0.92 11.80 2.96
N MET A 221 -0.60 11.83 1.67
CA MET A 221 0.77 12.04 1.21
C MET A 221 1.05 13.47 0.74
N TYR A 222 2.25 13.97 1.02
CA TYR A 222 2.77 15.20 0.44
C TYR A 222 3.34 14.93 -0.94
N LYS A 223 2.88 15.69 -1.94
CA LYS A 223 3.36 15.63 -3.32
C LYS A 223 4.35 16.76 -3.57
N ILE A 224 5.41 16.47 -4.31
CA ILE A 224 6.33 17.48 -4.82
C ILE A 224 5.70 18.15 -6.05
N GLU A 225 5.58 19.47 -6.03
CA GLU A 225 5.00 20.22 -7.12
C GLU A 225 5.88 20.13 -8.38
N GLY A 226 5.25 19.88 -9.52
CA GLY A 226 5.92 19.77 -10.82
C GLY A 226 6.60 18.43 -11.09
N GLU A 227 6.61 17.49 -10.13
CA GLU A 227 7.26 16.20 -10.28
C GLU A 227 6.31 15.03 -9.94
N ASP A 228 6.60 13.84 -10.48
CA ASP A 228 5.95 12.58 -10.06
C ASP A 228 6.69 11.99 -8.86
N LEU A 229 6.73 12.76 -7.76
CA LEU A 229 7.35 12.35 -6.49
C LEU A 229 6.46 12.71 -5.30
N TYR A 230 6.47 11.82 -4.31
CA TYR A 230 5.73 11.92 -3.06
C TYR A 230 6.66 11.63 -1.90
N LEU A 231 6.58 12.41 -0.82
CA LEU A 231 7.26 12.08 0.44
C LEU A 231 6.63 10.82 1.03
N ILE A 232 7.44 9.90 1.53
CA ILE A 232 6.95 8.65 2.12
C ILE A 232 6.22 8.88 3.45
N GLY A 233 5.11 8.19 3.65
CA GLY A 233 4.42 8.09 4.94
C GLY A 233 4.98 6.98 5.84
N THR A 234 5.81 6.11 5.27
CA THR A 234 6.54 5.01 5.92
C THR A 234 7.59 4.46 4.95
N SER A 235 8.71 3.97 5.45
CA SER A 235 9.72 3.28 4.62
C SER A 235 9.19 1.99 3.98
N GLU A 236 8.12 1.41 4.51
CA GLU A 236 7.44 0.25 3.93
C GLU A 236 7.13 0.46 2.45
N HIS A 237 6.63 1.63 2.07
CA HIS A 237 6.30 1.96 0.68
C HIS A 237 7.51 1.81 -0.25
N SER A 238 8.66 2.39 0.13
CA SER A 238 9.89 2.31 -0.65
C SER A 238 10.47 0.90 -0.66
N MET A 239 10.38 0.20 0.46
CA MET A 239 10.92 -1.15 0.60
C MET A 239 10.13 -2.18 -0.21
N ILE A 240 8.80 -2.06 -0.24
CA ILE A 240 7.94 -2.86 -1.13
C ILE A 240 8.18 -2.48 -2.58
N GLY A 241 8.30 -1.18 -2.86
CA GLY A 241 8.60 -0.65 -4.19
C GLY A 241 9.89 -1.18 -4.80
N LYS A 242 10.87 -1.59 -3.97
CA LYS A 242 12.10 -2.25 -4.41
C LYS A 242 11.84 -3.51 -5.25
N PHE A 243 10.71 -4.16 -5.07
CA PHE A 243 10.36 -5.42 -5.72
C PHE A 243 9.41 -5.26 -6.92
N ILE A 244 9.06 -4.03 -7.31
CA ILE A 244 8.24 -3.78 -8.51
C ILE A 244 8.93 -4.37 -9.74
N ASP A 245 8.17 -5.10 -10.56
CA ASP A 245 8.63 -5.76 -11.79
C ASP A 245 9.86 -6.65 -11.60
N THR A 246 10.06 -7.18 -10.40
CA THR A 246 11.20 -8.03 -10.05
C THR A 246 10.72 -9.47 -9.86
N MET A 247 11.34 -10.39 -10.56
CA MET A 247 11.15 -11.83 -10.35
C MET A 247 12.25 -12.34 -9.41
N LEU A 248 11.86 -12.81 -8.23
CA LEU A 248 12.77 -13.40 -7.26
C LEU A 248 12.88 -14.91 -7.49
N GLU A 249 14.08 -15.44 -7.38
CA GLU A 249 14.30 -16.89 -7.33
C GLU A 249 13.91 -17.41 -5.93
N GLU A 250 13.35 -18.60 -5.86
CA GLU A 250 12.90 -19.20 -4.58
C GLU A 250 14.01 -19.25 -3.52
N LYS A 251 15.26 -19.51 -3.94
CA LYS A 251 16.42 -19.51 -3.02
C LYS A 251 16.76 -18.16 -2.38
N GLN A 252 16.18 -17.06 -2.89
CA GLN A 252 16.35 -15.71 -2.34
C GLN A 252 15.34 -15.39 -1.23
N LEU A 253 14.40 -16.30 -0.98
CA LEU A 253 13.38 -16.15 0.05
C LEU A 253 13.72 -16.97 1.31
N PRO A 254 13.35 -16.51 2.50
CA PRO A 254 12.76 -15.20 2.78
C PRO A 254 13.80 -14.07 2.74
N GLN A 255 13.38 -12.85 2.36
CA GLN A 255 14.17 -11.64 2.59
C GLN A 255 13.62 -10.91 3.81
N THR A 256 14.43 -10.75 4.82
CA THR A 256 14.10 -10.05 6.06
C THR A 256 14.83 -8.71 6.07
N LEU A 257 14.08 -7.62 5.97
CA LEU A 257 14.61 -6.28 5.83
C LEU A 257 14.11 -5.40 6.97
N THR A 258 14.98 -4.50 7.44
CA THR A 258 14.58 -3.45 8.39
C THR A 258 15.09 -2.11 7.91
N SER A 259 14.31 -1.05 8.12
CA SER A 259 14.66 0.28 7.64
C SER A 259 14.21 1.36 8.60
N TYR A 260 15.06 2.36 8.75
CA TYR A 260 14.74 3.63 9.40
C TYR A 260 14.37 4.66 8.34
N SER A 261 13.36 5.48 8.62
CA SER A 261 13.08 6.66 7.82
C SER A 261 12.37 7.76 8.60
N PRO A 262 12.56 9.04 8.21
CA PRO A 262 11.54 10.04 8.44
C PRO A 262 10.28 9.66 7.66
N CYS A 263 9.12 10.02 8.22
CA CYS A 263 7.81 9.77 7.66
C CYS A 263 7.02 11.07 7.64
N PHE A 264 6.24 11.27 6.58
CA PHE A 264 5.48 12.50 6.35
C PHE A 264 4.04 12.17 6.04
N ARG A 265 3.10 12.67 6.87
CA ARG A 265 1.66 12.45 6.69
C ARG A 265 0.90 13.75 6.86
N LYS A 266 -0.09 13.98 6.01
CA LYS A 266 -0.97 15.18 6.12
C LYS A 266 -1.90 15.14 7.32
N GLU A 267 -2.09 13.98 7.95
CA GLU A 267 -2.95 13.75 9.13
C GLU A 267 -4.32 14.46 9.05
N LYS A 268 -4.92 14.48 7.86
CA LYS A 268 -6.24 15.07 7.65
C LYS A 268 -7.29 14.24 8.39
N GLY A 269 -8.04 14.88 9.28
CA GLY A 269 -9.09 14.22 10.06
C GLY A 269 -8.71 13.88 11.50
N ALA A 270 -7.49 14.19 11.95
CA ALA A 270 -7.16 14.17 13.37
C ALA A 270 -8.02 15.19 14.13
N HIS A 271 -8.59 14.80 15.26
CA HIS A 271 -9.42 15.64 16.11
C HIS A 271 -9.26 15.31 17.60
N GLY A 272 -9.43 16.31 18.44
CA GLY A 272 -9.50 16.13 19.90
C GLY A 272 -8.13 15.86 20.55
N ILE A 273 -8.04 14.83 21.39
CA ILE A 273 -6.84 14.51 22.18
C ILE A 273 -5.64 14.15 21.30
N GLU A 274 -5.88 13.64 20.11
CA GLU A 274 -4.84 13.27 19.15
C GLU A 274 -4.08 14.47 18.57
N GLU A 275 -4.69 15.67 18.58
CA GLU A 275 -4.05 16.91 18.14
C GLU A 275 -3.14 17.51 19.21
N ARG A 276 -3.28 17.03 20.47
CA ARG A 276 -2.52 17.57 21.59
C ARG A 276 -1.10 16.96 21.61
N GLY A 277 -0.10 17.85 21.66
CA GLY A 277 1.30 17.46 21.82
C GLY A 277 1.92 16.90 20.55
N VAL A 278 2.66 15.78 20.67
CA VAL A 278 3.38 15.12 19.58
C VAL A 278 2.91 13.69 19.33
N TYR A 279 1.64 13.43 19.61
CA TYR A 279 1.03 12.11 19.41
C TYR A 279 0.69 11.85 17.93
N ARG A 280 0.02 12.79 17.26
CA ARG A 280 -0.30 12.73 15.84
C ARG A 280 0.23 13.98 15.13
N ILE A 281 1.24 13.80 14.33
CA ILE A 281 2.09 14.88 13.79
C ILE A 281 2.43 14.63 12.32
N HIS A 282 2.74 15.70 11.60
CA HIS A 282 3.03 15.67 10.15
C HIS A 282 4.36 15.02 9.80
N GLN A 283 5.34 15.08 10.72
CA GLN A 283 6.67 14.51 10.56
C GLN A 283 7.03 13.69 11.79
N PHE A 284 7.38 12.43 11.60
CA PHE A 284 7.85 11.52 12.63
C PHE A 284 8.88 10.56 12.08
N GLU A 285 9.45 9.74 12.91
CA GLU A 285 10.49 8.77 12.54
C GLU A 285 10.02 7.36 12.88
N LYS A 286 10.40 6.41 12.03
CA LYS A 286 9.92 5.03 12.12
C LYS A 286 11.03 4.03 11.80
N GLN A 287 11.12 2.97 12.61
CA GLN A 287 11.87 1.76 12.29
C GLN A 287 10.90 0.69 11.84
N GLU A 288 11.08 0.16 10.64
CA GLU A 288 10.17 -0.77 9.99
C GLU A 288 10.77 -2.17 9.87
N MET A 289 9.93 -3.20 9.87
CA MET A 289 10.28 -4.57 9.52
C MET A 289 9.49 -5.01 8.30
N ILE A 290 10.16 -5.50 7.27
CA ILE A 290 9.54 -6.01 6.05
C ILE A 290 10.08 -7.42 5.77
N VAL A 291 9.17 -8.34 5.47
CA VAL A 291 9.52 -9.70 5.05
C VAL A 291 8.89 -10.01 3.71
N VAL A 292 9.72 -10.45 2.77
CA VAL A 292 9.27 -11.03 1.50
C VAL A 292 9.50 -12.53 1.57
N CYS A 293 8.41 -13.29 1.59
CA CYS A 293 8.42 -14.74 1.79
C CYS A 293 7.47 -15.45 0.83
N LYS A 294 7.43 -16.77 0.88
CA LYS A 294 6.41 -17.57 0.18
C LYS A 294 5.03 -17.31 0.81
N PRO A 295 3.93 -17.34 0.02
CA PRO A 295 2.58 -17.10 0.55
C PRO A 295 2.21 -17.99 1.73
N GLU A 296 2.58 -19.26 1.72
CA GLU A 296 2.32 -20.24 2.77
C GLU A 296 3.07 -19.95 4.08
N GLU A 297 4.12 -19.13 4.03
CA GLU A 297 4.91 -18.73 5.20
C GLU A 297 4.43 -17.42 5.83
N SER A 298 3.51 -16.68 5.18
CA SER A 298 3.15 -15.31 5.58
C SER A 298 2.60 -15.24 7.01
N LYS A 299 1.75 -16.19 7.43
CA LYS A 299 1.22 -16.23 8.80
C LYS A 299 2.33 -16.44 9.84
N MET A 300 3.25 -17.36 9.58
CA MET A 300 4.40 -17.59 10.48
C MET A 300 5.26 -16.33 10.61
N TRP A 301 5.50 -15.60 9.50
CA TRP A 301 6.27 -14.38 9.54
C TRP A 301 5.52 -13.23 10.22
N PHE A 302 4.21 -13.13 10.04
CA PHE A 302 3.36 -12.20 10.78
C PHE A 302 3.53 -12.38 12.29
N ASP A 303 3.42 -13.63 12.78
CA ASP A 303 3.58 -13.95 14.19
C ASP A 303 5.00 -13.62 14.71
N LYS A 304 6.04 -13.83 13.89
CA LYS A 304 7.41 -13.44 14.23
C LYS A 304 7.60 -11.93 14.30
N LEU A 305 6.99 -11.16 13.39
CA LEU A 305 7.07 -9.69 13.41
C LEU A 305 6.35 -9.13 14.64
N TRP A 306 5.18 -9.66 14.97
CA TRP A 306 4.50 -9.35 16.22
C TRP A 306 5.36 -9.64 17.43
N GLN A 307 5.92 -10.84 17.55
CA GLN A 307 6.79 -11.21 18.68
C GLN A 307 8.05 -10.33 18.76
N ASN A 308 8.66 -9.98 17.62
CA ASN A 308 9.80 -9.06 17.60
C ASN A 308 9.45 -7.69 18.18
N THR A 309 8.24 -7.19 17.91
CA THR A 309 7.75 -5.93 18.46
C THR A 309 7.57 -6.02 19.97
N VAL A 310 6.93 -7.08 20.45
CA VAL A 310 6.76 -7.33 21.89
C VAL A 310 8.11 -7.41 22.58
N ASP A 311 9.04 -8.20 22.05
CA ASP A 311 10.38 -8.40 22.62
C ASP A 311 11.20 -7.10 22.65
N LEU A 312 11.10 -6.25 21.62
CA LEU A 312 11.76 -4.95 21.60
C LEU A 312 11.31 -4.08 22.77
N PHE A 313 10.01 -3.90 22.95
CA PHE A 313 9.47 -3.08 24.05
C PHE A 313 9.77 -3.71 25.41
N ARG A 314 9.64 -5.03 25.53
CA ARG A 314 9.99 -5.74 26.76
C ARG A 314 11.48 -5.64 27.12
N SER A 315 12.38 -5.58 26.13
CA SER A 315 13.81 -5.38 26.38
C SER A 315 14.15 -3.99 26.94
N MET A 316 13.21 -3.05 26.86
CA MET A 316 13.29 -1.72 27.47
C MET A 316 12.48 -1.62 28.78
N ASP A 317 12.06 -2.77 29.35
CA ASP A 317 11.18 -2.86 30.54
C ASP A 317 9.81 -2.18 30.39
N ILE A 318 9.36 -1.95 29.13
CA ILE A 318 8.06 -1.38 28.86
C ILE A 318 7.01 -2.52 28.83
N PRO A 319 5.96 -2.47 29.67
CA PRO A 319 4.88 -3.44 29.61
C PRO A 319 4.10 -3.27 28.30
N VAL A 320 3.67 -4.39 27.72
CA VAL A 320 3.00 -4.42 26.42
C VAL A 320 1.63 -5.10 26.55
N ARG A 321 0.65 -4.49 25.96
CA ARG A 321 -0.68 -5.09 25.72
C ARG A 321 -0.87 -5.26 24.22
N THR A 322 -1.17 -6.47 23.78
CA THR A 322 -1.42 -6.77 22.37
C THR A 322 -2.90 -6.90 22.11
N LEU A 323 -3.37 -6.24 21.08
CA LEU A 323 -4.75 -6.29 20.60
C LEU A 323 -4.78 -6.86 19.20
N GLU A 324 -5.73 -7.74 18.93
CA GLU A 324 -6.09 -8.12 17.56
C GLU A 324 -7.17 -7.17 17.07
N CYS A 325 -6.84 -6.39 16.05
CA CYS A 325 -7.78 -5.45 15.43
C CYS A 325 -8.94 -6.22 14.80
N CYS A 326 -10.14 -5.76 15.01
CA CYS A 326 -11.32 -6.35 14.39
C CYS A 326 -11.46 -5.93 12.92
N SER A 327 -12.38 -6.58 12.23
CA SER A 327 -12.56 -6.44 10.78
C SER A 327 -12.95 -5.02 10.31
N GLY A 328 -13.48 -4.19 11.19
CA GLY A 328 -13.93 -2.83 10.87
C GLY A 328 -12.99 -1.72 11.34
N ASP A 329 -11.92 -2.08 12.07
CA ASP A 329 -10.88 -1.15 12.52
C ASP A 329 -9.76 -1.00 11.48
#